data_3e56a24efea8c9a5cd14fb7599876a14
#
_entry.id   3e56a24efea8c9a5cd14fb7599876a14
#
_cell.length_a   1.000
_cell.length_b   1.000
_cell.length_c   1.000
_cell.angle_alpha   90.00
_cell.angle_beta   90.00
_cell.angle_gamma   90.00
#
_symmetry.space_group_name_H-M   'P 1'
#
loop_
_entity.id
_entity.type
_entity.pdbx_description
1 polymer ?
#
loop_
_entity_poly.entity_id
_entity_poly.type
_entity_poly.pdbx_seq_one_letter_code
_entity_poly.pdbx_strand_id
1 'polypeptide(L)'
;RLGIAGVVLSILVSGCAATYAQRDLMDIVAKLSPKRAVLVSTPANGIYGKIEYRSSGKITAQEVRTAFSKFASSATVISDCKDLQCLSRQQAAGSFSYLVVPQILHWEDRATEWSGIPDRIEVELRVFDGETLLEVGATVLSGKSKWATFGGDHPEDLLPEPLSNYVKTLYE
;
A
#
# COMPACT_ATOMS: atom_id res chain seq x y z
N ARG A 1 55.43 -25.02 -16.96
CA ARG A 1 54.32 -24.91 -15.96
C ARG A 1 53.37 -23.84 -16.47
N LEU A 2 52.27 -24.25 -17.15
CA LEU A 2 51.21 -23.37 -17.56
C LEU A 2 50.25 -23.21 -16.38
N GLY A 3 50.10 -21.97 -15.89
CA GLY A 3 49.04 -21.60 -14.93
C GLY A 3 47.77 -21.30 -15.69
N ILE A 4 46.72 -22.09 -15.43
CA ILE A 4 45.35 -21.84 -15.92
C ILE A 4 44.73 -20.82 -14.97
N ALA A 5 44.57 -19.58 -15.45
CA ALA A 5 43.79 -18.55 -14.76
C ALA A 5 42.31 -18.85 -14.96
N GLY A 6 41.64 -19.34 -13.91
CA GLY A 6 40.20 -19.54 -13.90
C GLY A 6 39.46 -18.19 -13.85
N VAL A 7 38.80 -17.82 -14.93
CA VAL A 7 37.86 -16.69 -14.96
C VAL A 7 36.58 -17.13 -14.27
N VAL A 8 36.33 -16.65 -13.06
CA VAL A 8 35.06 -16.80 -12.36
C VAL A 8 34.08 -15.81 -12.99
N LEU A 9 33.19 -16.32 -13.85
CA LEU A 9 32.08 -15.57 -14.43
C LEU A 9 30.99 -15.42 -13.35
N SER A 10 31.00 -14.33 -12.62
CA SER A 10 29.93 -13.96 -11.69
C SER A 10 28.70 -13.57 -12.49
N ILE A 11 27.77 -14.51 -12.65
CA ILE A 11 26.44 -14.23 -13.22
C ILE A 11 25.68 -13.43 -12.16
N LEU A 12 25.54 -12.11 -12.36
CA LEU A 12 24.64 -11.24 -11.62
C LEU A 12 23.21 -11.61 -12.02
N VAL A 13 22.55 -12.45 -11.21
CA VAL A 13 21.10 -12.71 -11.31
C VAL A 13 20.39 -11.53 -10.66
N SER A 14 20.38 -10.38 -11.33
CA SER A 14 19.56 -9.23 -10.96
C SER A 14 18.37 -9.16 -11.93
N GLY A 15 17.17 -9.52 -11.47
CA GLY A 15 16.00 -9.29 -12.29
C GLY A 15 14.74 -10.06 -11.99
N CYS A 16 14.57 -10.64 -10.80
CA CYS A 16 13.37 -11.40 -10.50
C CYS A 16 12.58 -10.93 -9.27
N ALA A 17 12.66 -9.66 -8.87
CA ALA A 17 11.87 -9.12 -7.77
C ALA A 17 10.89 -8.05 -8.26
N ALA A 18 9.71 -7.96 -7.61
CA ALA A 18 8.84 -6.81 -7.76
C ALA A 18 9.60 -5.52 -7.40
N THR A 19 9.23 -4.42 -8.01
CA THR A 19 9.86 -3.11 -7.74
C THR A 19 8.82 -2.20 -7.10
N TYR A 20 9.26 -1.47 -6.07
CA TYR A 20 8.42 -0.56 -5.31
C TYR A 20 9.01 0.84 -5.32
N ALA A 21 8.14 1.85 -5.26
CA ALA A 21 8.54 3.24 -5.05
C ALA A 21 7.58 3.91 -4.07
N GLN A 22 8.13 4.82 -3.28
CA GLN A 22 7.39 5.67 -2.35
C GLN A 22 7.66 7.12 -2.69
N ARG A 23 6.61 7.93 -2.71
CA ARG A 23 6.69 9.38 -2.89
C ARG A 23 5.86 10.06 -1.81
N ASP A 24 6.54 10.59 -0.82
CA ASP A 24 5.85 11.30 0.26
C ASP A 24 5.27 12.62 -0.27
N LEU A 25 4.02 12.87 0.08
CA LEU A 25 3.27 14.09 -0.25
C LEU A 25 3.47 15.16 0.83
N MET A 26 3.80 14.71 2.04
CA MET A 26 4.16 15.55 3.15
C MET A 26 5.11 14.79 4.10
N ASP A 27 5.89 15.54 4.86
CA ASP A 27 6.69 14.97 5.94
C ASP A 27 5.78 14.48 7.08
N ILE A 28 6.21 13.43 7.78
CA ILE A 28 5.51 12.94 8.96
C ILE A 28 5.67 13.98 10.06
N VAL A 29 4.56 14.59 10.49
CA VAL A 29 4.55 15.69 11.47
C VAL A 29 4.93 15.19 12.87
N ALA A 30 4.42 14.02 13.25
CA ALA A 30 4.72 13.37 14.52
C ALA A 30 4.47 11.87 14.42
N LYS A 31 5.18 11.08 15.22
CA LYS A 31 4.96 9.63 15.28
C LYS A 31 3.59 9.31 15.89
N LEU A 32 2.96 8.29 15.32
CA LEU A 32 1.66 7.81 15.77
C LEU A 32 1.78 7.05 17.10
N SER A 33 0.77 7.17 17.93
CA SER A 33 0.71 6.44 19.20
C SER A 33 0.17 5.01 18.97
N PRO A 34 0.88 3.96 19.40
CA PRO A 34 0.40 2.59 19.31
C PRO A 34 -0.79 2.29 20.24
N LYS A 35 -1.11 3.21 21.16
CA LYS A 35 -2.26 3.09 22.07
C LYS A 35 -3.59 3.53 21.44
N ARG A 36 -3.53 4.19 20.29
CA ARG A 36 -4.73 4.68 19.59
C ARG A 36 -5.20 3.66 18.55
N ALA A 37 -6.51 3.63 18.33
CA ALA A 37 -7.13 2.85 17.27
C ALA A 37 -6.97 3.54 15.90
N VAL A 38 -7.19 2.77 14.84
CA VAL A 38 -7.18 3.25 13.46
C VAL A 38 -8.49 2.88 12.77
N LEU A 39 -9.13 3.84 12.13
CA LEU A 39 -10.26 3.63 11.23
C LEU A 39 -9.81 3.83 9.79
N VAL A 40 -10.11 2.88 8.92
CA VAL A 40 -9.72 2.88 7.52
C VAL A 40 -10.96 2.98 6.64
N SER A 41 -11.00 3.93 5.72
CA SER A 41 -12.07 4.01 4.72
C SER A 41 -11.85 2.99 3.59
N THR A 42 -12.92 2.69 2.85
CA THR A 42 -12.85 1.82 1.67
C THR A 42 -12.82 2.69 0.42
N PRO A 43 -11.71 2.73 -0.33
CA PRO A 43 -11.62 3.53 -1.56
C PRO A 43 -12.58 3.02 -2.64
N ALA A 44 -12.82 3.83 -3.66
CA ALA A 44 -13.41 3.37 -4.91
C ALA A 44 -12.54 2.30 -5.57
N ASN A 45 -13.14 1.42 -6.35
CA ASN A 45 -12.38 0.43 -7.11
C ASN A 45 -11.43 1.10 -8.12
N GLY A 46 -10.30 0.46 -8.36
CA GLY A 46 -9.36 0.87 -9.39
C GLY A 46 -9.97 0.71 -10.78
N ILE A 47 -9.60 1.64 -11.68
CA ILE A 47 -10.02 1.63 -13.08
C ILE A 47 -8.78 1.78 -13.94
N TYR A 48 -8.69 0.95 -14.99
CA TYR A 48 -7.69 1.09 -16.03
C TYR A 48 -8.34 1.01 -17.40
N GLY A 49 -8.23 2.07 -18.18
CA GLY A 49 -8.94 2.21 -19.44
C GLY A 49 -10.47 2.18 -19.23
N LYS A 50 -11.12 1.11 -19.70
CA LYS A 50 -12.56 0.89 -19.52
C LYS A 50 -12.89 -0.24 -18.53
N ILE A 51 -11.89 -0.80 -17.88
CA ILE A 51 -12.04 -1.93 -16.97
C ILE A 51 -12.05 -1.42 -15.54
N GLU A 52 -13.12 -1.73 -14.80
CA GLU A 52 -13.20 -1.58 -13.36
C GLU A 52 -12.81 -2.90 -12.69
N TYR A 53 -11.80 -2.85 -11.82
CA TYR A 53 -11.35 -4.02 -11.06
C TYR A 53 -12.17 -4.14 -9.78
N ARG A 54 -13.25 -4.91 -9.88
CA ARG A 54 -14.18 -5.11 -8.76
C ARG A 54 -13.44 -5.68 -7.55
N SER A 55 -13.81 -5.20 -6.37
CA SER A 55 -13.21 -5.55 -5.07
C SER A 55 -11.82 -4.97 -4.79
N SER A 56 -11.13 -4.34 -5.75
CA SER A 56 -9.81 -3.74 -5.50
C SER A 56 -9.82 -2.70 -4.37
N GLY A 57 -10.89 -1.90 -4.27
CA GLY A 57 -11.06 -0.96 -3.15
C GLY A 57 -11.16 -1.68 -1.79
N LYS A 58 -11.93 -2.76 -1.71
CA LYS A 58 -12.06 -3.57 -0.50
C LYS A 58 -10.74 -4.26 -0.13
N ILE A 59 -10.05 -4.81 -1.11
CA ILE A 59 -8.73 -5.45 -0.93
C ILE A 59 -7.73 -4.42 -0.40
N THR A 60 -7.63 -3.24 -1.03
CA THR A 60 -6.76 -2.15 -0.59
C THR A 60 -7.04 -1.75 0.86
N ALA A 61 -8.31 -1.56 1.23
CA ALA A 61 -8.68 -1.23 2.62
C ALA A 61 -8.26 -2.31 3.62
N GLN A 62 -8.39 -3.59 3.27
CA GLN A 62 -7.99 -4.71 4.13
C GLN A 62 -6.47 -4.80 4.28
N GLU A 63 -5.70 -4.56 3.22
CA GLU A 63 -4.23 -4.54 3.29
C GLU A 63 -3.73 -3.36 4.12
N VAL A 64 -4.33 -2.18 3.97
CA VAL A 64 -4.06 -1.02 4.84
C VAL A 64 -4.36 -1.36 6.30
N ARG A 65 -5.53 -1.92 6.60
CA ARG A 65 -5.88 -2.38 7.95
C ARG A 65 -4.85 -3.37 8.49
N THR A 66 -4.43 -4.34 7.68
CA THR A 66 -3.44 -5.36 8.06
C THR A 66 -2.10 -4.73 8.40
N ALA A 67 -1.65 -3.74 7.63
CA ALA A 67 -0.41 -3.02 7.93
C ALA A 67 -0.48 -2.25 9.26
N PHE A 68 -1.57 -1.51 9.51
CA PHE A 68 -1.74 -0.74 10.75
C PHE A 68 -1.97 -1.62 11.98
N SER A 69 -2.61 -2.79 11.85
CA SER A 69 -2.87 -3.70 12.96
C SER A 69 -1.62 -4.26 13.63
N LYS A 70 -0.46 -4.11 13.00
CA LYS A 70 0.84 -4.50 13.59
C LYS A 70 1.34 -3.53 14.65
N PHE A 71 0.83 -2.29 14.65
CA PHE A 71 1.35 -1.19 15.49
C PHE A 71 0.28 -0.51 16.33
N ALA A 72 -0.94 -0.38 15.83
CA ALA A 72 -2.06 0.28 16.51
C ALA A 72 -2.71 -0.64 17.56
N SER A 73 -3.43 -0.06 18.52
CA SER A 73 -4.20 -0.85 19.50
C SER A 73 -5.32 -1.67 18.84
N SER A 74 -5.87 -1.17 17.75
CA SER A 74 -6.79 -1.88 16.83
C SER A 74 -6.84 -1.16 15.48
N ALA A 75 -7.22 -1.88 14.43
CA ALA A 75 -7.47 -1.29 13.12
C ALA A 75 -8.77 -1.88 12.52
N THR A 76 -9.67 -1.01 12.08
CA THR A 76 -10.99 -1.38 11.59
C THR A 76 -11.28 -0.72 10.25
N VAL A 77 -11.77 -1.51 9.28
CA VAL A 77 -12.28 -0.98 8.00
C VAL A 77 -13.73 -0.58 8.15
N ILE A 78 -14.05 0.63 7.72
CA ILE A 78 -15.43 1.12 7.61
C ILE A 78 -15.86 1.04 6.15
N SER A 79 -16.60 0.00 5.82
CA SER A 79 -16.92 -0.37 4.42
C SER A 79 -17.74 0.69 3.69
N ASP A 80 -18.61 1.40 4.40
CA ASP A 80 -19.52 2.39 3.81
C ASP A 80 -18.93 3.80 3.75
N CYS A 81 -17.72 4.00 4.30
CA CYS A 81 -17.01 5.27 4.26
C CYS A 81 -15.96 5.29 3.16
N LYS A 82 -15.97 6.35 2.35
CA LYS A 82 -15.00 6.58 1.27
C LYS A 82 -14.06 7.76 1.52
N ASP A 83 -14.36 8.59 2.50
CA ASP A 83 -13.66 9.84 2.75
C ASP A 83 -13.50 10.14 4.25
N LEU A 84 -12.71 11.18 4.53
CA LEU A 84 -12.43 11.65 5.87
C LEU A 84 -13.68 12.09 6.62
N GLN A 85 -14.62 12.77 5.94
CA GLN A 85 -15.82 13.29 6.59
C GLN A 85 -16.72 12.15 7.08
N CYS A 86 -16.82 11.08 6.30
CA CYS A 86 -17.56 9.89 6.72
C CYS A 86 -16.87 9.23 7.93
N LEU A 87 -15.54 9.00 7.88
CA LEU A 87 -14.80 8.38 8.98
C LEU A 87 -14.89 9.18 10.26
N SER A 88 -14.82 10.51 10.20
CA SER A 88 -14.89 11.37 11.39
C SER A 88 -16.22 11.23 12.14
N ARG A 89 -17.31 10.95 11.41
CA ARG A 89 -18.62 10.70 12.01
C ARG A 89 -18.77 9.29 12.62
N GLN A 90 -17.89 8.35 12.26
CA GLN A 90 -17.93 6.98 12.78
C GLN A 90 -17.15 6.81 14.09
N GLN A 91 -16.43 7.81 14.53
CA GLN A 91 -15.74 7.76 15.81
C GLN A 91 -16.75 7.76 16.96
N ALA A 92 -16.53 6.90 17.93
CA ALA A 92 -17.28 6.97 19.19
C ALA A 92 -16.96 8.28 19.92
N ALA A 93 -17.95 8.85 20.58
CA ALA A 93 -17.76 10.08 21.37
C ALA A 93 -16.65 9.89 22.42
N GLY A 94 -15.67 10.78 22.43
CA GLY A 94 -14.51 10.71 23.33
C GLY A 94 -13.43 9.68 22.97
N SER A 95 -13.57 9.00 21.85
CA SER A 95 -12.59 8.04 21.34
C SER A 95 -11.98 8.60 20.04
N PHE A 96 -10.76 9.12 20.12
CA PHE A 96 -10.09 9.68 18.96
C PHE A 96 -9.13 8.66 18.37
N SER A 97 -9.47 8.18 17.18
CA SER A 97 -8.66 7.28 16.39
C SER A 97 -7.82 8.06 15.38
N TYR A 98 -6.82 7.43 14.78
CA TYR A 98 -6.30 7.90 13.51
C TYR A 98 -7.25 7.49 12.40
N LEU A 99 -7.47 8.39 11.44
CA LEU A 99 -8.35 8.18 10.30
C LEU A 99 -7.49 8.02 9.06
N VAL A 100 -7.62 6.89 8.38
CA VAL A 100 -6.81 6.55 7.21
C VAL A 100 -7.69 6.48 5.98
N VAL A 101 -7.35 7.29 4.99
CA VAL A 101 -8.08 7.41 3.73
C VAL A 101 -7.18 6.95 2.58
N PRO A 102 -7.26 5.69 2.16
CA PRO A 102 -6.60 5.23 0.95
C PRO A 102 -7.37 5.66 -0.30
N GLN A 103 -6.64 5.90 -1.39
CA GLN A 103 -7.19 6.13 -2.72
C GLN A 103 -6.38 5.35 -3.75
N ILE A 104 -7.05 4.59 -4.62
CA ILE A 104 -6.41 3.91 -5.74
C ILE A 104 -6.24 4.92 -6.88
N LEU A 105 -5.01 5.22 -7.24
CA LEU A 105 -4.65 6.10 -8.35
C LEU A 105 -4.44 5.31 -9.64
N HIS A 106 -3.91 4.09 -9.53
CA HIS A 106 -3.70 3.18 -10.65
C HIS A 106 -3.86 1.74 -10.20
N TRP A 107 -4.54 0.94 -11.03
CA TRP A 107 -4.69 -0.49 -10.82
C TRP A 107 -4.71 -1.16 -12.17
N GLU A 108 -3.68 -1.93 -12.48
CA GLU A 108 -3.53 -2.58 -13.77
C GLU A 108 -3.18 -4.03 -13.56
N ASP A 109 -4.12 -4.91 -13.91
CA ASP A 109 -3.99 -6.35 -13.90
C ASP A 109 -3.79 -6.84 -15.33
N ARG A 110 -2.64 -7.36 -15.63
CA ARG A 110 -2.25 -7.87 -16.93
C ARG A 110 -2.09 -9.37 -16.86
N ALA A 111 -2.55 -10.09 -17.88
CA ALA A 111 -2.22 -11.49 -18.05
C ALA A 111 -0.72 -11.63 -18.41
N THR A 112 0.13 -11.43 -17.40
CA THR A 112 1.59 -11.27 -17.54
C THR A 112 2.28 -12.49 -18.10
N GLU A 113 1.72 -13.70 -17.90
CA GLU A 113 2.28 -14.97 -18.38
C GLU A 113 2.48 -15.00 -19.90
N TRP A 114 1.67 -14.24 -20.63
CA TRP A 114 1.67 -14.24 -22.09
C TRP A 114 2.04 -12.88 -22.69
N SER A 115 1.83 -11.80 -21.98
CA SER A 115 2.04 -10.45 -22.50
C SER A 115 3.45 -9.90 -22.23
N GLY A 116 4.13 -10.41 -21.19
CA GLY A 116 5.38 -9.85 -20.70
C GLY A 116 5.23 -8.41 -20.14
N ILE A 117 3.98 -7.95 -19.93
CA ILE A 117 3.69 -6.62 -19.40
C ILE A 117 3.35 -6.79 -17.91
N PRO A 118 4.12 -6.16 -17.00
CA PRO A 118 3.91 -6.32 -15.58
C PRO A 118 2.64 -5.62 -15.09
N ASP A 119 2.04 -6.17 -14.01
CA ASP A 119 0.99 -5.52 -13.25
C ASP A 119 1.51 -4.29 -12.54
N ARG A 120 0.63 -3.33 -12.30
CA ARG A 120 0.99 -2.07 -11.64
C ARG A 120 -0.10 -1.61 -10.70
N ILE A 121 0.35 -1.09 -9.56
CA ILE A 121 -0.51 -0.37 -8.63
C ILE A 121 0.08 1.00 -8.32
N GLU A 122 -0.80 1.94 -8.00
CA GLU A 122 -0.46 3.18 -7.34
C GLU A 122 -1.57 3.53 -6.36
N VAL A 123 -1.21 3.68 -5.08
CA VAL A 123 -2.16 3.96 -4.00
C VAL A 123 -1.67 5.15 -3.21
N GLU A 124 -2.50 6.18 -3.10
CA GLU A 124 -2.31 7.28 -2.18
C GLU A 124 -2.85 6.87 -0.82
N LEU A 125 -2.08 7.16 0.24
CA LEU A 125 -2.47 6.92 1.61
C LEU A 125 -2.35 8.22 2.40
N ARG A 126 -3.46 8.68 2.96
CA ARG A 126 -3.53 9.86 3.82
C ARG A 126 -3.93 9.47 5.24
N VAL A 127 -3.23 9.98 6.21
CA VAL A 127 -3.44 9.71 7.64
C VAL A 127 -3.75 11.00 8.35
N PHE A 128 -4.85 11.01 9.10
CA PHE A 128 -5.33 12.16 9.85
C PHE A 128 -5.41 11.84 11.33
N ASP A 129 -5.13 12.84 12.16
CA ASP A 129 -5.48 12.81 13.58
C ASP A 129 -7.00 12.98 13.72
N GLY A 130 -7.67 12.02 14.34
CA GLY A 130 -9.13 12.01 14.42
C GLY A 130 -9.72 13.05 15.38
N GLU A 131 -8.92 13.66 16.26
CA GLU A 131 -9.35 14.73 17.15
C GLU A 131 -9.33 16.08 16.44
N THR A 132 -8.22 16.37 15.76
CA THR A 132 -7.99 17.67 15.11
C THR A 132 -8.39 17.70 13.64
N LEU A 133 -8.54 16.54 13.03
CA LEU A 133 -8.70 16.29 11.58
C LEU A 133 -7.54 16.86 10.75
N LEU A 134 -6.40 17.12 11.39
CA LEU A 134 -5.20 17.53 10.68
C LEU A 134 -4.50 16.30 10.08
N GLU A 135 -3.98 16.48 8.88
CA GLU A 135 -3.18 15.47 8.22
C GLU A 135 -1.83 15.33 8.91
N VAL A 136 -1.45 14.11 9.26
CA VAL A 136 -0.21 13.79 10.01
C VAL A 136 0.78 12.97 9.18
N GLY A 137 0.37 12.49 8.03
CA GLY A 137 1.21 11.81 7.05
C GLY A 137 0.47 11.53 5.76
N ALA A 138 1.16 11.67 4.63
CA ALA A 138 0.62 11.34 3.30
C ALA A 138 1.72 10.85 2.37
N THR A 139 1.41 9.81 1.61
CA THR A 139 2.34 9.23 0.63
C THR A 139 1.61 8.61 -0.55
N VAL A 140 2.31 8.45 -1.66
CA VAL A 140 1.92 7.61 -2.77
C VAL A 140 2.86 6.42 -2.84
N LEU A 141 2.30 5.23 -2.79
CA LEU A 141 2.99 3.96 -2.88
C LEU A 141 2.72 3.36 -4.26
N SER A 142 3.78 2.95 -4.96
CA SER A 142 3.68 2.30 -6.25
C SER A 142 4.34 0.93 -6.21
N GLY A 143 3.75 -0.02 -6.93
CA GLY A 143 4.28 -1.36 -7.12
C GLY A 143 4.21 -1.78 -8.58
N LYS A 144 5.22 -2.53 -9.01
CA LYS A 144 5.28 -3.15 -10.33
C LYS A 144 5.74 -4.58 -10.20
N SER A 145 4.95 -5.52 -10.74
CA SER A 145 5.28 -6.95 -10.70
C SER A 145 6.49 -7.29 -11.57
N LYS A 146 6.99 -8.50 -11.42
CA LYS A 146 7.99 -9.08 -12.31
C LYS A 146 7.39 -9.24 -13.70
N TRP A 147 8.24 -9.18 -14.73
CA TRP A 147 7.80 -9.36 -16.11
C TRP A 147 7.69 -10.84 -16.52
N ALA A 148 8.19 -11.78 -15.71
CA ALA A 148 8.17 -13.21 -15.96
C ALA A 148 7.77 -13.94 -14.66
N THR A 149 6.47 -14.13 -14.45
CA THR A 149 5.95 -14.96 -13.36
C THR A 149 5.25 -16.17 -13.98
N PHE A 150 5.75 -17.36 -13.68
CA PHE A 150 5.04 -18.60 -13.94
C PHE A 150 3.97 -18.79 -12.87
N GLY A 151 2.80 -18.20 -13.04
CA GLY A 151 1.67 -18.32 -12.14
C GLY A 151 1.33 -17.04 -11.36
N GLY A 152 1.09 -15.94 -12.08
CA GLY A 152 0.27 -14.81 -11.68
C GLY A 152 0.62 -14.13 -10.35
N ASP A 153 1.55 -13.18 -10.36
CA ASP A 153 1.45 -12.08 -9.40
C ASP A 153 0.23 -11.25 -9.80
N HIS A 154 -0.68 -10.99 -8.88
CA HIS A 154 -1.80 -10.07 -9.07
C HIS A 154 -1.46 -8.69 -8.50
N PRO A 155 -2.12 -7.61 -8.94
CA PRO A 155 -1.87 -6.28 -8.42
C PRO A 155 -1.97 -6.18 -6.90
N GLU A 156 -2.88 -6.93 -6.27
CA GLU A 156 -3.02 -6.99 -4.81
C GLU A 156 -1.78 -7.50 -4.07
N ASP A 157 -1.00 -8.38 -4.71
CA ASP A 157 0.24 -8.93 -4.11
C ASP A 157 1.34 -7.86 -3.97
N LEU A 158 1.17 -6.73 -4.67
CA LEU A 158 2.08 -5.59 -4.62
C LEU A 158 1.80 -4.63 -3.45
N LEU A 159 0.68 -4.80 -2.72
CA LEU A 159 0.27 -3.90 -1.63
C LEU A 159 1.01 -4.13 -0.30
N PRO A 160 1.21 -5.40 0.18
CA PRO A 160 1.63 -5.65 1.56
C PRO A 160 2.98 -5.04 1.92
N GLU A 161 3.97 -5.15 1.04
CA GLU A 161 5.34 -4.72 1.33
C GLU A 161 5.44 -3.18 1.46
N PRO A 162 5.05 -2.36 0.47
CA PRO A 162 5.18 -0.91 0.57
C PRO A 162 4.28 -0.34 1.67
N LEU A 163 3.07 -0.88 1.90
CA LEU A 163 2.21 -0.48 2.99
C LEU A 163 2.86 -0.74 4.36
N SER A 164 3.40 -1.95 4.56
CA SER A 164 4.06 -2.30 5.82
C SER A 164 5.26 -1.42 6.09
N ASN A 165 6.07 -1.13 5.08
CA ASN A 165 7.24 -0.27 5.19
C ASN A 165 6.84 1.17 5.56
N TYR A 166 5.89 1.77 4.86
CA TYR A 166 5.42 3.12 5.17
C TYR A 166 4.77 3.20 6.55
N VAL A 167 3.85 2.30 6.88
CA VAL A 167 3.20 2.30 8.20
C VAL A 167 4.21 2.19 9.33
N LYS A 168 5.25 1.37 9.18
CA LYS A 168 6.35 1.30 10.14
C LYS A 168 6.97 2.67 10.39
N THR A 169 7.23 3.47 9.36
CA THR A 169 7.81 4.81 9.52
C THR A 169 6.90 5.79 10.26
N LEU A 170 5.58 5.56 10.27
CA LEU A 170 4.64 6.39 11.03
C LEU A 170 4.75 6.17 12.55
N TYR A 171 5.21 4.99 13.00
CA TYR A 171 5.30 4.64 14.42
C TYR A 171 6.73 4.66 14.97
N GLU A 172 7.72 4.38 14.13
CA GLU A 172 9.15 4.31 14.46
C GLU A 172 9.96 5.47 13.84
#